data_13d6bd55f19b2223426a4ba101a918cf
#
_entry.id   13d6bd55f19b2223426a4ba101a918cf
#
_cell.length_a   1.000
_cell.length_b   1.000
_cell.length_c   1.000
_cell.angle_alpha   90.00
_cell.angle_beta   90.00
_cell.angle_gamma   90.00
#
_symmetry.space_group_name_H-M   'P 1'
#
loop_
_entity.id
_entity.type
_entity.pdbx_description
1 polymer ?
#
loop_
_entity_poly.entity_id
_entity_poly.type
_entity_poly.pdbx_seq_one_letter_code
_entity_poly.pdbx_strand_id
1 'polypeptide(L)'
;MSYFNKTKILATIGPASNNYETIKSLAAAGANVFRLNFSHGSHEIHQEVINIIRRINEEDNLNLGILQDLQGPKIRVGEMENNGVEINPGDQITITNDPVIGNAKLVSTVYQNLPNDVITGDRILIDDGNLEVVVNDTDGKNVNCTVIHGGILKSRKGINLPNTKVSAPSLTEKDIEDLRFGLSQEVDWIALSFVRSSEDIIDLRKRIEAEGKFCKIVAKIEKPEALENIDSIIEATDAIMVARGDLGVEVPMEIVPLWQKRIVEKCKLACKPVIIATQMMESMIVNPRPTRAETNDVANAVLDGADAVMLSAETASGKYPVNAVKAMCSIIRYLEENAEIYHNLYKIPENEENFLSDNLILMAARLSRNVKAKAIVGITSSGFTGFRLASHRPSANIFVFTRNKNLITQMSLVWGVRAYLYSKQESTDTTFEDIENTLKKDGFVRTGDVIINTASMPLASKGRTNMLKLHVVA
;
A
#
# COMPACT_ATOMS: atom_id res chain seq x y z
N MET A 1 14.96 -24.42 -2.46
CA MET A 1 15.06 -22.97 -2.26
C MET A 1 13.66 -22.39 -2.37
N SER A 2 13.14 -21.78 -1.30
CA SER A 2 11.92 -21.00 -1.43
C SER A 2 12.21 -19.78 -2.32
N TYR A 3 11.48 -19.61 -3.40
CA TYR A 3 11.61 -18.45 -4.27
C TYR A 3 11.25 -17.19 -3.47
N PHE A 4 12.08 -16.16 -3.57
CA PHE A 4 11.90 -14.88 -2.90
C PHE A 4 11.52 -13.84 -3.94
N ASN A 5 10.22 -13.57 -4.08
CA ASN A 5 9.76 -12.49 -4.95
C ASN A 5 10.30 -11.14 -4.45
N LYS A 6 10.83 -10.35 -5.35
CA LYS A 6 11.27 -8.99 -5.03
C LYS A 6 10.10 -8.03 -4.95
N THR A 7 9.20 -8.07 -5.94
CA THR A 7 7.91 -7.36 -5.88
C THR A 7 7.00 -8.05 -4.86
N LYS A 8 6.47 -7.30 -3.92
CA LYS A 8 5.69 -7.80 -2.79
C LYS A 8 4.22 -7.98 -3.15
N ILE A 9 3.57 -8.91 -2.47
CA ILE A 9 2.12 -9.13 -2.60
C ILE A 9 1.45 -8.71 -1.31
N LEU A 10 0.53 -7.76 -1.42
CA LEU A 10 -0.37 -7.32 -0.36
C LEU A 10 -1.72 -8.02 -0.52
N ALA A 11 -2.14 -8.82 0.45
CA ALA A 11 -3.40 -9.56 0.41
C ALA A 11 -4.38 -9.01 1.45
N THR A 12 -5.60 -8.65 1.03
CA THR A 12 -6.65 -8.20 1.95
C THR A 12 -7.31 -9.41 2.62
N ILE A 13 -7.43 -9.36 3.95
CA ILE A 13 -8.14 -10.36 4.74
C ILE A 13 -9.61 -9.97 4.89
N GLY A 14 -10.47 -10.95 4.76
CA GLY A 14 -11.91 -10.81 4.91
C GLY A 14 -12.60 -12.17 5.12
N PRO A 15 -13.92 -12.24 4.98
CA PRO A 15 -14.68 -13.44 5.31
C PRO A 15 -14.21 -14.76 4.66
N ALA A 16 -13.61 -14.68 3.47
CA ALA A 16 -13.09 -15.86 2.77
C ALA A 16 -11.70 -16.31 3.26
N SER A 17 -11.02 -15.49 4.08
CA SER A 17 -9.60 -15.72 4.40
C SER A 17 -9.22 -15.46 5.86
N ASN A 18 -10.15 -15.15 6.76
CA ASN A 18 -9.88 -14.73 8.15
C ASN A 18 -9.58 -15.90 9.13
N ASN A 19 -9.18 -17.05 8.64
CA ASN A 19 -8.83 -18.20 9.46
C ASN A 19 -7.38 -18.61 9.30
N TYR A 20 -6.83 -19.32 10.29
CA TYR A 20 -5.43 -19.71 10.36
C TYR A 20 -4.94 -20.46 9.11
N GLU A 21 -5.68 -21.47 8.65
CA GLU A 21 -5.26 -22.32 7.54
C GLU A 21 -5.18 -21.53 6.22
N THR A 22 -6.15 -20.65 6.00
CA THR A 22 -6.17 -19.81 4.79
C THR A 22 -5.08 -18.76 4.83
N ILE A 23 -4.86 -18.03 5.95
CA ILE A 23 -3.79 -17.04 6.08
C ILE A 23 -2.42 -17.71 5.89
N LYS A 24 -2.18 -18.87 6.51
CA LYS A 24 -0.96 -19.66 6.33
C LYS A 24 -0.77 -20.07 4.86
N SER A 25 -1.83 -20.50 4.20
CA SER A 25 -1.80 -20.85 2.78
C SER A 25 -1.53 -19.66 1.86
N LEU A 26 -2.08 -18.47 2.17
CA LEU A 26 -1.78 -17.21 1.46
C LEU A 26 -0.31 -16.81 1.62
N ALA A 27 0.23 -16.90 2.83
CA ALA A 27 1.65 -16.65 3.10
C ALA A 27 2.55 -17.62 2.33
N ALA A 28 2.24 -18.92 2.36
CA ALA A 28 2.96 -19.94 1.61
C ALA A 28 2.85 -19.75 0.08
N ALA A 29 1.75 -19.17 -0.40
CA ALA A 29 1.55 -18.83 -1.82
C ALA A 29 2.36 -17.60 -2.26
N GLY A 30 2.87 -16.78 -1.33
CA GLY A 30 3.73 -15.63 -1.62
C GLY A 30 3.23 -14.29 -1.10
N ALA A 31 2.15 -14.22 -0.32
CA ALA A 31 1.73 -12.98 0.33
C ALA A 31 2.76 -12.53 1.36
N ASN A 32 3.09 -11.24 1.37
CA ASN A 32 4.12 -10.64 2.23
C ASN A 32 3.52 -9.72 3.30
N VAL A 33 2.41 -9.03 2.97
CA VAL A 33 1.72 -8.11 3.86
C VAL A 33 0.23 -8.40 3.82
N PHE A 34 -0.41 -8.38 4.98
CA PHE A 34 -1.86 -8.54 5.09
C PHE A 34 -2.53 -7.21 5.39
N ARG A 35 -3.48 -6.83 4.53
CA ARG A 35 -4.28 -5.63 4.70
C ARG A 35 -5.55 -5.95 5.48
N LEU A 36 -5.80 -5.19 6.53
CA LEU A 36 -7.01 -5.18 7.33
C LEU A 36 -7.83 -3.94 6.98
N ASN A 37 -8.98 -4.13 6.33
CA ASN A 37 -9.84 -3.04 5.87
C ASN A 37 -10.82 -2.63 6.98
N PHE A 38 -10.56 -1.52 7.65
CA PHE A 38 -11.38 -1.01 8.75
C PHE A 38 -12.69 -0.33 8.32
N SER A 39 -12.98 -0.33 7.01
CA SER A 39 -14.36 -0.04 6.53
C SER A 39 -15.34 -1.14 6.88
N HIS A 40 -14.87 -2.34 7.25
CA HIS A 40 -15.64 -3.54 7.52
C HIS A 40 -15.08 -4.28 8.74
N GLY A 41 -15.92 -5.09 9.39
CA GLY A 41 -15.53 -5.86 10.55
C GLY A 41 -15.55 -5.06 11.86
N SER A 42 -15.32 -5.75 12.96
CA SER A 42 -15.16 -5.17 14.29
C SER A 42 -13.70 -5.28 14.75
N HIS A 43 -13.35 -4.55 15.81
CA HIS A 43 -12.02 -4.62 16.41
C HIS A 43 -11.66 -6.05 16.86
N GLU A 44 -12.64 -6.83 17.36
CA GLU A 44 -12.44 -8.21 17.80
C GLU A 44 -12.02 -9.11 16.62
N ILE A 45 -12.70 -8.99 15.47
CA ILE A 45 -12.36 -9.76 14.27
C ILE A 45 -10.95 -9.40 13.78
N HIS A 46 -10.62 -8.11 13.75
CA HIS A 46 -9.28 -7.66 13.37
C HIS A 46 -8.22 -8.16 14.35
N GLN A 47 -8.52 -8.15 15.65
CA GLN A 47 -7.62 -8.69 16.68
C GLN A 47 -7.31 -10.18 16.48
N GLU A 48 -8.33 -10.99 16.18
CA GLU A 48 -8.14 -12.41 15.91
C GLU A 48 -7.22 -12.62 14.70
N VAL A 49 -7.43 -11.88 13.63
CA VAL A 49 -6.58 -11.94 12.41
C VAL A 49 -5.15 -11.53 12.72
N ILE A 50 -4.93 -10.44 13.46
CA ILE A 50 -3.61 -9.99 13.90
C ILE A 50 -2.90 -11.08 14.69
N ASN A 51 -3.60 -11.71 15.64
CA ASN A 51 -3.04 -12.80 16.46
C ASN A 51 -2.64 -14.01 15.59
N ILE A 52 -3.46 -14.36 14.60
CA ILE A 52 -3.15 -15.43 13.65
C ILE A 52 -1.89 -15.13 12.86
N ILE A 53 -1.76 -13.91 12.31
CA ILE A 53 -0.59 -13.51 11.51
C ILE A 53 0.68 -13.58 12.36
N ARG A 54 0.64 -13.09 13.60
CA ARG A 54 1.77 -13.14 14.53
C ARG A 54 2.19 -14.57 14.88
N ARG A 55 1.19 -15.41 15.17
CA ARG A 55 1.43 -16.82 15.41
C ARG A 55 2.11 -17.50 14.23
N ILE A 56 1.69 -17.23 13.00
CA ILE A 56 2.34 -17.77 11.79
C ILE A 56 3.77 -17.25 11.65
N ASN A 57 4.01 -15.97 11.96
CA ASN A 57 5.36 -15.41 11.96
C ASN A 57 6.30 -16.14 12.93
N GLU A 58 5.81 -16.46 14.12
CA GLU A 58 6.58 -17.20 15.13
C GLU A 58 6.82 -18.67 14.74
N GLU A 59 5.78 -19.39 14.32
CA GLU A 59 5.84 -20.82 14.00
C GLU A 59 6.68 -21.11 12.75
N ASP A 60 6.54 -20.29 11.71
CA ASP A 60 7.18 -20.53 10.40
C ASP A 60 8.41 -19.62 10.17
N ASN A 61 8.83 -18.82 11.18
CA ASN A 61 9.93 -17.85 11.09
C ASN A 61 9.79 -16.92 9.87
N LEU A 62 8.58 -16.34 9.70
CA LEU A 62 8.24 -15.40 8.66
C LEU A 62 8.26 -13.96 9.17
N ASN A 63 8.18 -12.99 8.25
CA ASN A 63 8.14 -11.57 8.54
C ASN A 63 6.90 -10.94 7.87
N LEU A 64 5.73 -11.55 8.04
CA LEU A 64 4.49 -11.05 7.46
C LEU A 64 4.13 -9.71 8.09
N GLY A 65 3.97 -8.68 7.26
CA GLY A 65 3.58 -7.35 7.70
C GLY A 65 2.06 -7.21 7.83
N ILE A 66 1.63 -6.26 8.65
CA ILE A 66 0.22 -5.90 8.87
C ILE A 66 0.00 -4.45 8.48
N LEU A 67 -0.93 -4.22 7.55
CA LEU A 67 -1.36 -2.90 7.14
C LEU A 67 -2.81 -2.67 7.59
N GLN A 68 -3.03 -1.69 8.48
CA GLN A 68 -4.33 -1.17 8.82
C GLN A 68 -4.76 -0.14 7.77
N ASP A 69 -5.90 -0.34 7.11
CA ASP A 69 -6.44 0.60 6.14
C ASP A 69 -7.66 1.30 6.74
N LEU A 70 -7.49 2.59 7.08
CA LEU A 70 -8.52 3.44 7.67
C LEU A 70 -9.59 3.78 6.61
N GLN A 71 -10.84 3.85 7.06
CA GLN A 71 -11.98 4.09 6.17
C GLN A 71 -11.93 5.46 5.49
N GLY A 72 -11.55 6.50 6.23
CA GLY A 72 -11.64 7.88 5.81
C GLY A 72 -13.09 8.40 5.71
N PRO A 73 -13.27 9.65 5.27
CA PRO A 73 -14.58 10.32 5.19
C PRO A 73 -15.38 9.85 3.97
N LYS A 74 -15.70 8.54 3.90
CA LYS A 74 -16.47 7.99 2.78
C LYS A 74 -17.92 8.48 2.83
N ILE A 75 -18.29 9.31 1.86
CA ILE A 75 -19.64 9.82 1.70
C ILE A 75 -20.53 8.70 1.16
N ARG A 76 -21.74 8.56 1.67
CA ARG A 76 -22.69 7.53 1.25
C ARG A 76 -24.12 8.07 1.22
N VAL A 77 -24.96 7.46 0.36
CA VAL A 77 -26.42 7.57 0.49
C VAL A 77 -26.90 6.81 1.73
N GLY A 78 -28.04 7.23 2.26
CA GLY A 78 -28.71 6.57 3.37
C GLY A 78 -29.41 5.28 2.97
N GLU A 79 -30.39 4.86 3.80
CA GLU A 79 -31.23 3.70 3.52
C GLU A 79 -32.25 4.01 2.45
N MET A 80 -32.52 3.03 1.57
CA MET A 80 -33.49 3.12 0.48
C MET A 80 -34.66 2.18 0.72
N GLU A 81 -35.86 2.58 0.28
CA GLU A 81 -37.04 1.69 0.26
C GLU A 81 -36.75 0.41 -0.51
N ASN A 82 -37.25 -0.72 -0.02
CA ASN A 82 -37.09 -2.04 -0.63
C ASN A 82 -35.63 -2.43 -0.92
N ASN A 83 -34.68 -1.82 -0.19
CA ASN A 83 -33.24 -2.00 -0.37
C ASN A 83 -32.70 -1.48 -1.72
N GLY A 84 -33.52 -0.79 -2.50
CA GLY A 84 -33.13 -0.14 -3.76
C GLY A 84 -34.35 0.31 -4.56
N VAL A 85 -34.20 1.42 -5.25
CA VAL A 85 -35.24 2.03 -6.10
C VAL A 85 -34.66 2.32 -7.49
N GLU A 86 -35.49 2.21 -8.51
CA GLU A 86 -35.09 2.57 -9.86
C GLU A 86 -35.21 4.08 -10.09
N ILE A 87 -34.18 4.69 -10.63
CA ILE A 87 -34.14 6.09 -11.10
C ILE A 87 -33.77 6.09 -12.58
N ASN A 88 -34.41 6.98 -13.36
CA ASN A 88 -34.25 7.00 -14.81
C ASN A 88 -33.60 8.31 -15.27
N PRO A 89 -32.87 8.32 -16.40
CA PRO A 89 -32.33 9.55 -16.98
C PRO A 89 -33.43 10.60 -17.18
N GLY A 90 -33.15 11.82 -16.71
CA GLY A 90 -34.09 12.95 -16.73
C GLY A 90 -34.96 13.09 -15.48
N ASP A 91 -35.03 12.10 -14.59
CA ASP A 91 -35.73 12.22 -13.32
C ASP A 91 -35.10 13.31 -12.44
N GLN A 92 -35.94 13.97 -11.63
CA GLN A 92 -35.50 14.92 -10.60
C GLN A 92 -35.39 14.19 -9.28
N ILE A 93 -34.24 14.32 -8.63
CA ILE A 93 -33.93 13.70 -7.34
C ILE A 93 -33.35 14.75 -6.40
N THR A 94 -33.77 14.73 -5.15
CA THR A 94 -33.21 15.59 -4.10
C THR A 94 -32.37 14.77 -3.14
N ILE A 95 -31.11 15.19 -2.89
CA ILE A 95 -30.25 14.63 -1.85
C ILE A 95 -30.34 15.55 -0.63
N THR A 96 -30.76 15.01 0.51
CA THR A 96 -31.00 15.76 1.74
C THR A 96 -30.11 15.32 2.89
N ASN A 97 -29.82 16.23 3.82
CA ASN A 97 -29.14 15.95 5.08
C ASN A 97 -30.08 15.37 6.14
N ASP A 98 -31.41 15.41 5.93
CA ASP A 98 -32.35 14.79 6.86
C ASP A 98 -32.25 13.25 6.80
N PRO A 99 -32.28 12.58 7.94
CA PRO A 99 -32.25 11.11 7.98
C PRO A 99 -33.60 10.54 7.58
N VAL A 100 -33.78 10.28 6.29
CA VAL A 100 -35.01 9.72 5.70
C VAL A 100 -34.71 8.38 5.02
N ILE A 101 -35.73 7.51 4.97
CA ILE A 101 -35.68 6.35 4.07
C ILE A 101 -35.89 6.88 2.64
N GLY A 102 -34.90 6.68 1.77
CA GLY A 102 -34.89 7.23 0.43
C GLY A 102 -35.85 6.52 -0.53
N ASN A 103 -36.32 7.25 -1.51
CA ASN A 103 -37.12 6.75 -2.62
C ASN A 103 -36.60 7.37 -3.96
N ALA A 104 -37.33 7.17 -5.07
CA ALA A 104 -36.89 7.66 -6.38
C ALA A 104 -36.76 9.19 -6.50
N LYS A 105 -37.28 9.97 -5.54
CA LYS A 105 -37.30 11.45 -5.58
C LYS A 105 -36.51 12.11 -4.46
N LEU A 106 -36.33 11.41 -3.33
CA LEU A 106 -35.66 11.95 -2.13
C LEU A 106 -34.70 10.90 -1.56
N VAL A 107 -33.45 11.28 -1.35
CA VAL A 107 -32.39 10.40 -0.85
C VAL A 107 -31.64 11.13 0.26
N SER A 108 -31.39 10.45 1.39
CA SER A 108 -30.55 11.01 2.44
C SER A 108 -29.06 10.79 2.17
N THR A 109 -28.22 11.65 2.73
CA THR A 109 -26.77 11.44 2.82
C THR A 109 -26.30 11.56 4.26
N VAL A 110 -25.25 10.84 4.61
CA VAL A 110 -24.59 10.98 5.92
C VAL A 110 -23.68 12.21 6.00
N TYR A 111 -23.33 12.79 4.85
CA TYR A 111 -22.42 13.93 4.76
C TYR A 111 -23.17 15.27 4.88
N GLN A 112 -23.11 15.86 6.07
CA GLN A 112 -23.88 17.05 6.41
C GLN A 112 -23.47 18.30 5.62
N ASN A 113 -22.23 18.40 5.16
CA ASN A 113 -21.75 19.55 4.41
C ASN A 113 -21.99 19.46 2.90
N LEU A 114 -22.58 18.37 2.39
CA LEU A 114 -22.82 18.20 0.95
C LEU A 114 -23.47 19.43 0.30
N PRO A 115 -24.56 20.01 0.86
CA PRO A 115 -25.22 21.16 0.23
C PRO A 115 -24.38 22.44 0.18
N ASN A 116 -23.36 22.54 1.05
CA ASN A 116 -22.45 23.70 1.11
C ASN A 116 -21.22 23.52 0.20
N ASP A 117 -20.82 22.26 -0.04
CA ASP A 117 -19.63 21.94 -0.82
C ASP A 117 -19.91 21.91 -2.34
N VAL A 118 -21.13 21.55 -2.75
CA VAL A 118 -21.50 21.44 -4.17
C VAL A 118 -22.06 22.75 -4.74
N ILE A 119 -21.87 22.96 -6.03
CA ILE A 119 -22.43 24.08 -6.78
C ILE A 119 -23.22 23.58 -8.00
N THR A 120 -24.04 24.45 -8.58
CA THR A 120 -24.80 24.16 -9.81
C THR A 120 -23.86 23.70 -10.92
N GLY A 121 -24.18 22.57 -11.53
CA GLY A 121 -23.38 21.94 -12.59
C GLY A 121 -22.38 20.86 -12.10
N ASP A 122 -22.16 20.73 -10.78
CA ASP A 122 -21.34 19.67 -10.23
C ASP A 122 -21.96 18.29 -10.50
N ARG A 123 -21.09 17.32 -10.75
CA ARG A 123 -21.46 15.92 -10.95
C ARG A 123 -21.37 15.18 -9.62
N ILE A 124 -22.39 14.42 -9.30
CA ILE A 124 -22.42 13.51 -8.16
C ILE A 124 -22.50 12.09 -8.74
N LEU A 125 -21.46 11.31 -8.50
CA LEU A 125 -21.38 9.92 -8.92
C LEU A 125 -21.77 9.02 -7.74
N ILE A 126 -22.59 8.00 -7.99
CA ILE A 126 -23.09 7.09 -6.97
C ILE A 126 -22.79 5.65 -7.42
N ASP A 127 -22.48 4.76 -6.46
CA ASP A 127 -22.15 3.35 -6.72
C ASP A 127 -20.98 3.20 -7.69
N ASP A 128 -19.84 3.81 -7.36
CA ASP A 128 -18.60 3.81 -8.14
C ASP A 128 -18.78 4.30 -9.59
N GLY A 129 -19.70 5.28 -9.78
CA GLY A 129 -19.99 5.92 -11.06
C GLY A 129 -21.02 5.18 -11.94
N ASN A 130 -21.63 4.09 -11.44
CA ASN A 130 -22.71 3.40 -12.15
C ASN A 130 -23.97 4.27 -12.27
N LEU A 131 -24.17 5.21 -11.35
CA LEU A 131 -25.24 6.21 -11.38
C LEU A 131 -24.62 7.60 -11.37
N GLU A 132 -25.21 8.53 -12.10
CA GLU A 132 -24.76 9.92 -12.17
C GLU A 132 -25.92 10.88 -12.09
N VAL A 133 -25.77 11.90 -11.24
CA VAL A 133 -26.67 13.03 -11.18
C VAL A 133 -25.90 14.34 -11.27
N VAL A 134 -26.54 15.39 -11.81
CA VAL A 134 -25.96 16.74 -11.90
C VAL A 134 -26.76 17.68 -11.01
N VAL A 135 -26.05 18.50 -10.24
CA VAL A 135 -26.61 19.50 -9.34
C VAL A 135 -27.27 20.61 -10.13
N ASN A 136 -28.56 20.87 -9.89
CA ASN A 136 -29.31 21.99 -10.44
C ASN A 136 -29.19 23.21 -9.53
N ASP A 137 -29.47 23.03 -8.24
CA ASP A 137 -29.40 24.05 -7.20
C ASP A 137 -29.23 23.42 -5.80
N THR A 138 -28.92 24.24 -4.80
CA THR A 138 -28.89 23.88 -3.39
C THR A 138 -29.50 25.00 -2.53
N ASP A 139 -30.20 24.61 -1.47
CA ASP A 139 -30.78 25.55 -0.48
C ASP A 139 -30.00 25.54 0.86
N GLY A 140 -28.81 24.91 0.90
CA GLY A 140 -28.01 24.76 2.11
C GLY A 140 -28.39 23.56 2.98
N LYS A 141 -29.46 22.83 2.64
CA LYS A 141 -29.91 21.60 3.30
C LYS A 141 -30.19 20.50 2.28
N ASN A 142 -30.70 20.83 1.14
CA ASN A 142 -31.08 19.94 0.06
C ASN A 142 -30.26 20.28 -1.19
N VAL A 143 -29.91 19.26 -1.94
CA VAL A 143 -29.27 19.37 -3.24
C VAL A 143 -30.23 18.80 -4.28
N ASN A 144 -30.77 19.65 -5.12
CA ASN A 144 -31.68 19.26 -6.20
C ASN A 144 -30.87 18.87 -7.43
N CYS A 145 -31.11 17.68 -7.95
CA CYS A 145 -30.31 17.09 -9.03
C CYS A 145 -31.20 16.57 -10.16
N THR A 146 -30.62 16.50 -11.36
CA THR A 146 -31.17 15.77 -12.50
C THR A 146 -30.36 14.49 -12.71
N VAL A 147 -31.01 13.34 -12.87
CA VAL A 147 -30.37 12.06 -13.17
C VAL A 147 -29.88 12.08 -14.62
N ILE A 148 -28.57 11.81 -14.80
CA ILE A 148 -27.91 11.68 -16.11
C ILE A 148 -27.80 10.21 -16.48
N HIS A 149 -27.25 9.38 -15.58
CA HIS A 149 -27.19 7.93 -15.74
C HIS A 149 -28.00 7.28 -14.61
N GLY A 150 -29.07 6.61 -15.01
CA GLY A 150 -30.01 5.94 -14.11
C GLY A 150 -29.68 4.48 -13.88
N GLY A 151 -30.49 3.84 -13.04
CA GLY A 151 -30.38 2.44 -12.65
C GLY A 151 -30.97 2.20 -11.26
N ILE A 152 -30.61 1.09 -10.60
CA ILE A 152 -31.09 0.76 -9.26
C ILE A 152 -30.20 1.43 -8.21
N LEU A 153 -30.71 2.47 -7.57
CA LEU A 153 -30.07 3.14 -6.44
C LEU A 153 -30.32 2.35 -5.16
N LYS A 154 -29.26 1.67 -4.66
CA LYS A 154 -29.31 0.82 -3.46
C LYS A 154 -28.91 1.57 -2.21
N SER A 155 -29.31 1.02 -1.04
CA SER A 155 -28.91 1.56 0.28
C SER A 155 -27.38 1.61 0.46
N ARG A 156 -26.91 2.63 1.15
CA ARG A 156 -25.50 2.81 1.62
C ARG A 156 -24.45 2.85 0.52
N LYS A 157 -24.83 3.13 -0.74
CA LYS A 157 -23.87 3.26 -1.84
C LYS A 157 -22.98 4.49 -1.67
N GLY A 158 -21.73 4.38 -2.10
CA GLY A 158 -20.77 5.48 -2.07
C GLY A 158 -21.19 6.63 -2.97
N ILE A 159 -20.91 7.85 -2.51
CA ILE A 159 -21.00 9.09 -3.29
C ILE A 159 -19.60 9.58 -3.57
N ASN A 160 -19.30 9.90 -4.82
CA ASN A 160 -18.05 10.53 -5.26
C ASN A 160 -18.37 11.91 -5.87
N LEU A 161 -17.49 12.86 -5.61
CA LEU A 161 -17.64 14.27 -5.97
C LEU A 161 -16.41 14.73 -6.75
N PRO A 162 -16.29 14.39 -8.06
CA PRO A 162 -15.04 14.53 -8.81
C PRO A 162 -14.60 16.00 -9.00
N ASN A 163 -15.55 16.94 -9.00
CA ASN A 163 -15.25 18.36 -9.24
C ASN A 163 -15.36 19.23 -7.98
N THR A 164 -15.65 18.62 -6.83
CA THR A 164 -16.02 19.34 -5.60
C THR A 164 -14.91 19.21 -4.56
N LYS A 165 -14.47 20.33 -4.01
CA LYS A 165 -13.57 20.35 -2.85
C LYS A 165 -14.35 20.00 -1.59
N VAL A 166 -14.21 18.78 -1.13
CA VAL A 166 -14.90 18.25 0.04
C VAL A 166 -14.28 18.84 1.32
N SER A 167 -15.09 19.46 2.17
CA SER A 167 -14.62 20.09 3.43
C SER A 167 -14.45 19.10 4.60
N ALA A 168 -14.83 17.82 4.41
CA ALA A 168 -14.66 16.79 5.44
C ALA A 168 -13.19 16.62 5.85
N PRO A 169 -12.89 16.43 7.17
CA PRO A 169 -11.54 16.11 7.62
C PRO A 169 -11.10 14.75 7.04
N SER A 170 -9.80 14.57 6.82
CA SER A 170 -9.24 13.30 6.31
C SER A 170 -9.39 12.13 7.30
N LEU A 171 -9.50 12.42 8.59
CA LEU A 171 -9.75 11.46 9.67
C LEU A 171 -11.09 11.73 10.32
N THR A 172 -11.97 10.74 10.31
CA THR A 172 -13.25 10.77 11.05
C THR A 172 -13.03 10.38 12.53
N GLU A 173 -14.05 10.57 13.38
CA GLU A 173 -13.98 10.09 14.77
C GLU A 173 -13.76 8.57 14.83
N LYS A 174 -14.43 7.82 13.95
CA LYS A 174 -14.22 6.38 13.80
C LYS A 174 -12.76 6.06 13.43
N ASP A 175 -12.18 6.79 12.49
CA ASP A 175 -10.78 6.56 12.10
C ASP A 175 -9.81 6.82 13.26
N ILE A 176 -10.12 7.77 14.15
CA ILE A 176 -9.32 8.03 15.34
C ILE A 176 -9.42 6.88 16.36
N GLU A 177 -10.61 6.30 16.54
CA GLU A 177 -10.79 5.11 17.37
C GLU A 177 -10.07 3.90 16.78
N ASP A 178 -10.23 3.67 15.48
CA ASP A 178 -9.55 2.61 14.73
C ASP A 178 -8.03 2.75 14.78
N LEU A 179 -7.53 3.99 14.64
CA LEU A 179 -6.11 4.32 14.75
C LEU A 179 -5.54 3.90 16.13
N ARG A 180 -6.22 4.29 17.21
CA ARG A 180 -5.80 3.92 18.57
C ARG A 180 -5.78 2.40 18.75
N PHE A 181 -6.79 1.71 18.24
CA PHE A 181 -6.81 0.27 18.25
C PHE A 181 -5.61 -0.32 17.49
N GLY A 182 -5.36 0.08 16.25
CA GLY A 182 -4.23 -0.41 15.45
C GLY A 182 -2.88 -0.15 16.10
N LEU A 183 -2.68 1.04 16.68
CA LEU A 183 -1.47 1.39 17.43
C LEU A 183 -1.30 0.55 18.69
N SER A 184 -2.38 0.23 19.41
CA SER A 184 -2.35 -0.68 20.57
C SER A 184 -1.95 -2.10 20.15
N GLN A 185 -2.31 -2.48 18.93
CA GLN A 185 -1.96 -3.75 18.31
C GLN A 185 -0.61 -3.72 17.57
N GLU A 186 0.14 -2.64 17.63
CA GLU A 186 1.47 -2.52 17.00
C GLU A 186 1.47 -2.96 15.52
N VAL A 187 0.48 -2.48 14.73
CA VAL A 187 0.46 -2.69 13.28
C VAL A 187 1.66 -2.01 12.63
N ASP A 188 2.13 -2.53 11.50
CA ASP A 188 3.35 -2.06 10.84
C ASP A 188 3.13 -0.79 10.02
N TRP A 189 1.98 -0.74 9.35
CA TRP A 189 1.60 0.31 8.42
C TRP A 189 0.16 0.76 8.67
N ILE A 190 -0.07 2.06 8.54
CA ILE A 190 -1.41 2.65 8.56
C ILE A 190 -1.63 3.34 7.21
N ALA A 191 -2.64 2.91 6.47
CA ALA A 191 -3.05 3.55 5.22
C ALA A 191 -4.13 4.59 5.50
N LEU A 192 -3.88 5.82 5.03
CA LEU A 192 -4.80 6.96 5.11
C LEU A 192 -5.55 7.10 3.80
N SER A 193 -6.86 6.94 3.84
CA SER A 193 -7.76 7.10 2.68
C SER A 193 -8.06 8.57 2.38
N PHE A 194 -8.37 8.86 1.13
CA PHE A 194 -8.78 10.18 0.65
C PHE A 194 -7.80 11.31 0.97
N VAL A 195 -6.49 11.03 0.90
CA VAL A 195 -5.43 12.04 1.06
C VAL A 195 -5.57 13.10 -0.03
N ARG A 196 -5.48 14.38 0.35
CA ARG A 196 -5.55 15.53 -0.55
C ARG A 196 -4.26 16.35 -0.56
N SER A 197 -3.59 16.38 0.59
CA SER A 197 -2.37 17.18 0.78
C SER A 197 -1.41 16.56 1.81
N SER A 198 -0.22 17.13 1.94
CA SER A 198 0.76 16.74 2.97
C SER A 198 0.26 16.95 4.39
N GLU A 199 -0.62 17.94 4.62
CA GLU A 199 -1.18 18.28 5.92
C GLU A 199 -1.99 17.11 6.51
N ASP A 200 -2.72 16.37 5.66
CA ASP A 200 -3.47 15.17 6.08
C ASP A 200 -2.53 14.12 6.71
N ILE A 201 -1.35 13.95 6.11
CA ILE A 201 -0.34 12.98 6.56
C ILE A 201 0.35 13.48 7.83
N ILE A 202 0.65 14.78 7.89
CA ILE A 202 1.27 15.42 9.06
C ILE A 202 0.33 15.33 10.28
N ASP A 203 -0.98 15.51 10.10
CA ASP A 203 -1.96 15.35 11.19
C ASP A 203 -1.97 13.90 11.71
N LEU A 204 -2.04 12.91 10.81
CA LEU A 204 -1.98 11.49 11.21
C LEU A 204 -0.68 11.18 11.95
N ARG A 205 0.47 11.67 11.48
CA ARG A 205 1.77 11.46 12.11
C ARG A 205 1.83 12.04 13.51
N LYS A 206 1.34 13.27 13.72
CA LYS A 206 1.24 13.89 15.05
C LYS A 206 0.39 13.06 16.01
N ARG A 207 -0.71 12.46 15.53
CA ARG A 207 -1.55 11.59 16.35
C ARG A 207 -0.84 10.30 16.75
N ILE A 208 -0.11 9.67 15.83
CA ILE A 208 0.71 8.48 16.11
C ILE A 208 1.77 8.80 17.17
N GLU A 209 2.46 9.93 17.02
CA GLU A 209 3.50 10.39 17.97
C GLU A 209 2.92 10.73 19.35
N ALA A 210 1.72 11.33 19.40
CA ALA A 210 1.03 11.65 20.66
C ALA A 210 0.67 10.40 21.48
N GLU A 211 0.41 9.26 20.81
CA GLU A 211 0.21 7.96 21.47
C GLU A 211 1.55 7.28 21.89
N GLY A 212 2.69 7.95 21.69
CA GLY A 212 4.01 7.41 22.00
C GLY A 212 4.40 6.18 21.16
N LYS A 213 3.78 6.02 20.02
CA LYS A 213 3.98 4.87 19.13
C LYS A 213 4.76 5.25 17.87
N PHE A 214 5.24 4.24 17.17
CA PHE A 214 5.98 4.42 15.93
C PHE A 214 5.42 3.45 14.88
N CYS A 215 4.68 3.99 13.91
CA CYS A 215 4.11 3.26 12.79
C CYS A 215 4.35 4.02 11.49
N LYS A 216 4.45 3.31 10.38
CA LYS A 216 4.65 3.91 9.06
C LYS A 216 3.33 4.22 8.39
N ILE A 217 3.30 5.30 7.58
CA ILE A 217 2.10 5.80 6.92
C ILE A 217 2.16 5.50 5.42
N VAL A 218 1.06 4.97 4.90
CA VAL A 218 0.80 4.82 3.46
C VAL A 218 -0.25 5.86 3.06
N ALA A 219 0.10 6.79 2.19
CA ALA A 219 -0.87 7.73 1.63
C ALA A 219 -1.58 7.09 0.43
N LYS A 220 -2.92 7.05 0.45
CA LYS A 220 -3.72 6.54 -0.66
C LYS A 220 -4.08 7.68 -1.62
N ILE A 221 -3.69 7.51 -2.87
CA ILE A 221 -3.96 8.47 -3.95
C ILE A 221 -5.26 8.07 -4.62
N GLU A 222 -6.33 8.78 -4.26
CA GLU A 222 -7.72 8.52 -4.62
C GLU A 222 -8.44 9.77 -5.14
N LYS A 223 -7.82 10.96 -4.98
CA LYS A 223 -8.44 12.25 -5.25
C LYS A 223 -7.63 13.08 -6.26
N PRO A 224 -8.28 13.93 -7.07
CA PRO A 224 -7.59 14.83 -8.00
C PRO A 224 -6.59 15.75 -7.29
N GLU A 225 -6.95 16.29 -6.12
CA GLU A 225 -6.07 17.17 -5.33
C GLU A 225 -4.77 16.46 -4.91
N ALA A 226 -4.83 15.14 -4.67
CA ALA A 226 -3.62 14.38 -4.39
C ALA A 226 -2.66 14.30 -5.58
N LEU A 227 -3.18 14.34 -6.81
CA LEU A 227 -2.34 14.38 -8.02
C LEU A 227 -1.64 15.74 -8.17
N GLU A 228 -2.35 16.83 -7.84
CA GLU A 228 -1.79 18.19 -7.85
C GLU A 228 -0.69 18.35 -6.78
N ASN A 229 -0.88 17.74 -5.61
CA ASN A 229 0.00 17.84 -4.45
C ASN A 229 0.96 16.64 -4.30
N ILE A 230 1.13 15.82 -5.34
CA ILE A 230 1.79 14.52 -5.24
C ILE A 230 3.22 14.59 -4.69
N ASP A 231 3.97 15.62 -5.02
CA ASP A 231 5.37 15.76 -4.58
C ASP A 231 5.45 16.01 -3.06
N SER A 232 4.64 16.91 -2.53
CA SER A 232 4.59 17.19 -1.09
C SER A 232 4.01 16.00 -0.29
N ILE A 233 3.07 15.26 -0.86
CA ILE A 233 2.53 14.03 -0.28
C ILE A 233 3.61 12.95 -0.20
N ILE A 234 4.37 12.73 -1.28
CA ILE A 234 5.47 11.76 -1.29
C ILE A 234 6.53 12.14 -0.25
N GLU A 235 6.85 13.43 -0.10
CA GLU A 235 7.81 13.89 0.91
C GLU A 235 7.35 13.57 2.33
N ALA A 236 6.08 13.84 2.66
CA ALA A 236 5.52 13.70 4.01
C ALA A 236 5.24 12.26 4.44
N THR A 237 4.93 11.35 3.50
CA THR A 237 4.53 9.97 3.78
C THR A 237 5.72 8.99 3.84
N ASP A 238 5.49 7.75 4.30
CA ASP A 238 6.47 6.67 4.26
C ASP A 238 6.31 5.76 3.03
N ALA A 239 5.11 5.67 2.47
CA ALA A 239 4.81 4.91 1.25
C ALA A 239 3.56 5.48 0.56
N ILE A 240 3.35 5.12 -0.71
CA ILE A 240 2.19 5.52 -1.51
C ILE A 240 1.39 4.28 -1.92
N MET A 241 0.06 4.40 -1.97
CA MET A 241 -0.82 3.44 -2.62
C MET A 241 -1.60 4.14 -3.73
N VAL A 242 -1.44 3.70 -4.96
CA VAL A 242 -2.26 4.14 -6.10
C VAL A 242 -3.52 3.30 -6.11
N ALA A 243 -4.61 3.84 -5.57
CA ALA A 243 -5.91 3.18 -5.46
C ALA A 243 -6.75 3.47 -6.71
N ARG A 244 -6.45 2.74 -7.79
CA ARG A 244 -6.93 3.02 -9.15
C ARG A 244 -8.46 2.99 -9.30
N GLY A 245 -9.13 2.13 -8.53
CA GLY A 245 -10.60 2.04 -8.53
C GLY A 245 -11.25 3.35 -8.06
N ASP A 246 -10.85 3.84 -6.87
CA ASP A 246 -11.38 5.09 -6.33
C ASP A 246 -10.89 6.29 -7.16
N LEU A 247 -9.62 6.34 -7.54
CA LEU A 247 -9.08 7.42 -8.38
C LEU A 247 -9.77 7.51 -9.73
N GLY A 248 -10.06 6.38 -10.40
CA GLY A 248 -10.71 6.35 -11.72
C GLY A 248 -12.18 6.76 -11.72
N VAL A 249 -12.82 6.86 -10.55
CA VAL A 249 -14.15 7.47 -10.38
C VAL A 249 -14.02 8.98 -10.23
N GLU A 250 -12.93 9.46 -9.65
CA GLU A 250 -12.71 10.89 -9.33
C GLU A 250 -12.06 11.69 -10.48
N VAL A 251 -11.38 10.99 -11.41
CA VAL A 251 -10.72 11.61 -12.58
C VAL A 251 -11.09 10.86 -13.86
N PRO A 252 -10.90 11.46 -15.06
CA PRO A 252 -11.04 10.73 -16.32
C PRO A 252 -10.19 9.46 -16.32
N MET A 253 -10.80 8.32 -16.60
CA MET A 253 -10.18 6.99 -16.45
C MET A 253 -8.92 6.84 -17.31
N GLU A 254 -8.87 7.48 -18.47
CA GLU A 254 -7.75 7.44 -19.42
C GLU A 254 -6.46 8.10 -18.88
N ILE A 255 -6.54 8.94 -17.85
CA ILE A 255 -5.32 9.54 -17.27
C ILE A 255 -4.70 8.67 -16.18
N VAL A 256 -5.45 7.73 -15.58
CA VAL A 256 -5.00 6.89 -14.46
C VAL A 256 -3.73 6.09 -14.80
N PRO A 257 -3.62 5.41 -15.95
CA PRO A 257 -2.41 4.64 -16.29
C PRO A 257 -1.15 5.52 -16.39
N LEU A 258 -1.28 6.75 -16.88
CA LEU A 258 -0.15 7.67 -16.97
C LEU A 258 0.27 8.18 -15.59
N TRP A 259 -0.71 8.51 -14.74
CA TRP A 259 -0.42 8.92 -13.37
C TRP A 259 0.18 7.79 -12.54
N GLN A 260 -0.27 6.54 -12.70
CA GLN A 260 0.39 5.38 -12.09
C GLN A 260 1.90 5.38 -12.38
N LYS A 261 2.29 5.48 -13.65
CA LYS A 261 3.70 5.47 -14.06
C LYS A 261 4.49 6.65 -13.44
N ARG A 262 3.91 7.85 -13.48
CA ARG A 262 4.53 9.05 -12.90
C ARG A 262 4.73 8.93 -11.39
N ILE A 263 3.71 8.42 -10.67
CA ILE A 263 3.79 8.22 -9.23
C ILE A 263 4.84 7.17 -8.88
N VAL A 264 4.88 6.04 -9.59
CA VAL A 264 5.91 5.01 -9.40
C VAL A 264 7.31 5.57 -9.59
N GLU A 265 7.54 6.35 -10.64
CA GLU A 265 8.84 6.99 -10.91
C GLU A 265 9.23 7.96 -9.78
N LYS A 266 8.32 8.86 -9.37
CA LYS A 266 8.55 9.81 -8.28
C LYS A 266 8.83 9.11 -6.95
N CYS A 267 8.07 8.08 -6.60
CA CYS A 267 8.28 7.28 -5.39
C CYS A 267 9.66 6.59 -5.39
N LYS A 268 10.06 6.05 -6.53
CA LYS A 268 11.36 5.41 -6.72
C LYS A 268 12.51 6.40 -6.48
N LEU A 269 12.43 7.62 -7.04
CA LEU A 269 13.41 8.69 -6.81
C LEU A 269 13.43 9.14 -5.34
N ALA A 270 12.28 9.23 -4.69
CA ALA A 270 12.16 9.55 -3.26
C ALA A 270 12.52 8.39 -2.33
N CYS A 271 12.82 7.19 -2.87
CA CYS A 271 13.06 5.96 -2.12
C CYS A 271 11.90 5.56 -1.18
N LYS A 272 10.67 5.82 -1.61
CA LYS A 272 9.43 5.47 -0.91
C LYS A 272 8.77 4.28 -1.61
N PRO A 273 8.36 3.22 -0.89
CA PRO A 273 7.61 2.13 -1.50
C PRO A 273 6.30 2.60 -2.14
N VAL A 274 5.96 1.99 -3.27
CA VAL A 274 4.69 2.24 -3.97
C VAL A 274 3.92 0.96 -4.20
N ILE A 275 2.64 0.98 -3.85
CA ILE A 275 1.69 -0.12 -3.98
C ILE A 275 0.74 0.20 -5.14
N ILE A 276 0.59 -0.71 -6.10
CA ILE A 276 -0.47 -0.63 -7.10
C ILE A 276 -1.65 -1.48 -6.63
N ALA A 277 -2.82 -0.84 -6.51
CA ALA A 277 -3.98 -1.40 -5.84
C ALA A 277 -5.24 -1.33 -6.70
N THR A 278 -6.20 -2.18 -6.35
CA THR A 278 -7.55 -2.33 -6.91
C THR A 278 -7.60 -2.88 -8.33
N GLN A 279 -8.58 -3.76 -8.57
CA GLN A 279 -8.90 -4.35 -9.88
C GLN A 279 -7.70 -5.04 -10.57
N MET A 280 -6.77 -5.61 -9.78
CA MET A 280 -5.60 -6.27 -10.35
C MET A 280 -5.94 -7.63 -10.97
N MET A 281 -6.79 -8.42 -10.29
CA MET A 281 -7.23 -9.76 -10.71
C MET A 281 -8.71 -9.98 -10.33
N GLU A 282 -9.55 -8.98 -10.54
CA GLU A 282 -10.94 -8.92 -10.06
C GLU A 282 -11.79 -10.10 -10.54
N SER A 283 -11.57 -10.59 -11.76
CA SER A 283 -12.27 -11.77 -12.27
C SER A 283 -12.04 -13.01 -11.39
N MET A 284 -10.93 -13.07 -10.64
CA MET A 284 -10.61 -14.19 -9.75
C MET A 284 -11.42 -14.18 -8.44
N ILE A 285 -12.26 -13.18 -8.20
CA ILE A 285 -13.30 -13.24 -7.15
C ILE A 285 -14.20 -14.47 -7.40
N VAL A 286 -14.54 -14.73 -8.66
CA VAL A 286 -15.46 -15.81 -9.03
C VAL A 286 -14.83 -16.88 -9.94
N ASN A 287 -13.73 -16.60 -10.62
CA ASN A 287 -13.05 -17.48 -11.54
C ASN A 287 -11.73 -18.02 -10.96
N PRO A 288 -11.32 -19.27 -11.27
CA PRO A 288 -10.09 -19.87 -10.76
C PRO A 288 -8.81 -19.39 -11.48
N ARG A 289 -8.93 -18.59 -12.53
CA ARG A 289 -7.81 -18.05 -13.34
C ARG A 289 -8.09 -16.61 -13.74
N PRO A 290 -7.03 -15.77 -13.84
CA PRO A 290 -7.17 -14.40 -14.31
C PRO A 290 -7.44 -14.33 -15.79
N THR A 291 -7.95 -13.20 -16.25
CA THR A 291 -8.01 -12.84 -17.67
C THR A 291 -6.62 -12.47 -18.19
N ARG A 292 -6.48 -12.38 -19.53
CA ARG A 292 -5.25 -11.88 -20.18
C ARG A 292 -5.00 -10.40 -19.85
N ALA A 293 -6.06 -9.60 -19.75
CA ALA A 293 -5.96 -8.18 -19.40
C ALA A 293 -5.41 -8.00 -17.99
N GLU A 294 -5.91 -8.76 -17.02
CA GLU A 294 -5.43 -8.74 -15.63
C GLU A 294 -3.99 -9.23 -15.51
N THR A 295 -3.63 -10.30 -16.23
CA THR A 295 -2.24 -10.77 -16.29
C THR A 295 -1.32 -9.67 -16.81
N ASN A 296 -1.74 -8.95 -17.87
CA ASN A 296 -0.99 -7.83 -18.42
C ASN A 296 -0.93 -6.63 -17.46
N ASP A 297 -1.99 -6.36 -16.71
CA ASP A 297 -2.03 -5.28 -15.74
C ASP A 297 -1.04 -5.52 -14.59
N VAL A 298 -1.02 -6.72 -14.00
CA VAL A 298 -0.01 -7.10 -13.00
C VAL A 298 1.40 -6.98 -13.59
N ALA A 299 1.59 -7.47 -14.82
CA ALA A 299 2.89 -7.39 -15.48
C ALA A 299 3.34 -5.93 -15.68
N ASN A 300 2.45 -5.04 -16.12
CA ASN A 300 2.77 -3.61 -16.27
C ASN A 300 3.12 -2.95 -14.93
N ALA A 301 2.40 -3.24 -13.84
CA ALA A 301 2.72 -2.70 -12.53
C ALA A 301 4.15 -3.09 -12.09
N VAL A 302 4.56 -4.33 -12.32
CA VAL A 302 5.92 -4.83 -12.03
C VAL A 302 6.96 -4.15 -12.93
N LEU A 303 6.69 -4.05 -14.24
CA LEU A 303 7.57 -3.41 -15.22
C LEU A 303 7.73 -1.90 -14.97
N ASP A 304 6.68 -1.21 -14.51
CA ASP A 304 6.73 0.19 -14.09
C ASP A 304 7.64 0.38 -12.87
N GLY A 305 7.85 -0.67 -12.08
CA GLY A 305 8.73 -0.68 -10.92
C GLY A 305 8.00 -0.53 -9.58
N ALA A 306 6.76 -0.98 -9.47
CA ALA A 306 6.04 -1.04 -8.19
C ALA A 306 6.81 -1.86 -7.14
N ASP A 307 6.74 -1.45 -5.88
CA ASP A 307 7.28 -2.23 -4.75
C ASP A 307 6.35 -3.37 -4.38
N ALA A 308 5.04 -3.13 -4.47
CA ALA A 308 4.03 -4.11 -4.17
C ALA A 308 2.81 -4.00 -5.09
N VAL A 309 2.10 -5.11 -5.23
CA VAL A 309 0.80 -5.21 -5.89
C VAL A 309 -0.22 -5.78 -4.92
N MET A 310 -1.46 -5.29 -4.96
CA MET A 310 -2.48 -5.61 -3.96
C MET A 310 -3.64 -6.41 -4.54
N LEU A 311 -4.07 -7.43 -3.79
CA LEU A 311 -5.33 -8.13 -3.97
C LEU A 311 -6.33 -7.64 -2.92
N SER A 312 -7.54 -7.30 -3.35
CA SER A 312 -8.63 -6.76 -2.53
C SER A 312 -9.71 -7.82 -2.29
N ALA A 313 -10.82 -7.75 -2.99
CA ALA A 313 -11.91 -8.71 -2.88
C ALA A 313 -11.52 -10.13 -3.31
N GLU A 314 -10.52 -10.27 -4.18
CA GLU A 314 -9.99 -11.55 -4.64
C GLU A 314 -9.55 -12.46 -3.49
N THR A 315 -8.96 -11.87 -2.45
CA THR A 315 -8.54 -12.60 -1.24
C THR A 315 -9.48 -12.42 -0.06
N ALA A 316 -10.21 -11.29 0.02
CA ALA A 316 -11.09 -10.99 1.16
C ALA A 316 -12.44 -11.74 1.11
N SER A 317 -13.05 -11.86 -0.06
CA SER A 317 -14.39 -12.44 -0.26
C SER A 317 -14.48 -13.38 -1.45
N GLY A 318 -13.42 -13.52 -2.24
CA GLY A 318 -13.40 -14.35 -3.43
C GLY A 318 -13.46 -15.85 -3.15
N LYS A 319 -13.87 -16.61 -4.14
CA LYS A 319 -13.95 -18.08 -4.08
C LYS A 319 -12.58 -18.77 -4.12
N TYR A 320 -11.54 -18.08 -4.61
CA TYR A 320 -10.23 -18.67 -4.89
C TYR A 320 -9.06 -17.85 -4.32
N PRO A 321 -9.08 -17.49 -3.02
CA PRO A 321 -8.11 -16.53 -2.44
C PRO A 321 -6.65 -16.98 -2.62
N VAL A 322 -6.34 -18.24 -2.34
CA VAL A 322 -4.97 -18.78 -2.48
C VAL A 322 -4.54 -18.86 -3.94
N ASN A 323 -5.46 -19.17 -4.86
CA ASN A 323 -5.14 -19.22 -6.30
C ASN A 323 -4.84 -17.82 -6.86
N ALA A 324 -5.52 -16.77 -6.36
CA ALA A 324 -5.24 -15.39 -6.75
C ALA A 324 -3.79 -14.99 -6.38
N VAL A 325 -3.36 -15.29 -5.15
CA VAL A 325 -1.97 -15.05 -4.73
C VAL A 325 -0.98 -15.87 -5.56
N LYS A 326 -1.26 -17.17 -5.81
CA LYS A 326 -0.40 -18.02 -6.64
C LYS A 326 -0.27 -17.50 -8.08
N ALA A 327 -1.37 -17.07 -8.68
CA ALA A 327 -1.37 -16.52 -10.04
C ALA A 327 -0.54 -15.23 -10.11
N MET A 328 -0.76 -14.29 -9.18
CA MET A 328 0.02 -13.06 -9.06
C MET A 328 1.51 -13.34 -8.84
N CYS A 329 1.84 -14.25 -7.93
CA CYS A 329 3.21 -14.70 -7.65
C CYS A 329 3.88 -15.28 -8.89
N SER A 330 3.17 -16.06 -9.70
CA SER A 330 3.71 -16.66 -10.94
C SER A 330 4.02 -15.61 -11.99
N ILE A 331 3.18 -14.58 -12.15
CA ILE A 331 3.41 -13.46 -13.06
C ILE A 331 4.66 -12.68 -12.63
N ILE A 332 4.73 -12.31 -11.35
CA ILE A 332 5.87 -11.58 -10.77
C ILE A 332 7.16 -12.36 -11.02
N ARG A 333 7.19 -13.64 -10.66
CA ARG A 333 8.36 -14.51 -10.83
C ARG A 333 8.84 -14.55 -12.27
N TYR A 334 7.91 -14.77 -13.22
CA TYR A 334 8.27 -14.84 -14.63
C TYR A 334 8.94 -13.55 -15.12
N LEU A 335 8.44 -12.40 -14.68
CA LEU A 335 9.01 -11.10 -15.04
C LEU A 335 10.37 -10.88 -14.38
N GLU A 336 10.51 -11.21 -13.10
CA GLU A 336 11.77 -11.08 -12.37
C GLU A 336 12.89 -11.96 -12.95
N GLU A 337 12.55 -13.09 -13.56
CA GLU A 337 13.49 -13.99 -14.23
C GLU A 337 13.80 -13.62 -15.68
N ASN A 338 12.89 -12.95 -16.41
CA ASN A 338 12.97 -12.80 -17.87
C ASN A 338 12.93 -11.35 -18.36
N ALA A 339 12.59 -10.37 -17.53
CA ALA A 339 12.49 -8.98 -17.96
C ALA A 339 13.64 -8.11 -17.43
N GLU A 340 13.92 -7.01 -18.15
CA GLU A 340 14.93 -6.03 -17.76
C GLU A 340 14.35 -5.02 -16.74
N ILE A 341 14.11 -5.45 -15.50
CA ILE A 341 13.53 -4.63 -14.43
C ILE A 341 14.56 -4.17 -13.39
N TYR A 342 15.82 -4.55 -13.57
CA TYR A 342 16.88 -4.32 -12.61
C TYR A 342 17.76 -3.12 -12.96
N HIS A 343 18.49 -2.62 -11.96
CA HIS A 343 19.54 -1.60 -12.08
C HIS A 343 19.05 -0.22 -12.55
N ASN A 344 17.98 0.26 -11.94
CA ASN A 344 17.51 1.65 -12.08
C ASN A 344 18.45 2.61 -11.33
N LEU A 345 19.65 2.84 -11.90
CA LEU A 345 20.70 3.64 -11.27
C LEU A 345 20.55 5.09 -11.70
N TYR A 346 20.00 5.93 -10.84
CA TYR A 346 19.86 7.38 -11.07
C TYR A 346 20.97 8.18 -10.39
N LYS A 347 21.24 9.39 -10.90
CA LYS A 347 22.21 10.31 -10.32
C LYS A 347 21.62 10.93 -9.04
N ILE A 348 22.40 10.98 -7.96
CA ILE A 348 22.07 11.65 -6.72
C ILE A 348 22.44 13.13 -6.83
N PRO A 349 21.51 14.08 -6.60
CA PRO A 349 21.80 15.49 -6.60
C PRO A 349 22.78 15.88 -5.48
N GLU A 350 23.70 16.82 -5.76
CA GLU A 350 24.74 17.21 -4.78
C GLU A 350 24.23 17.98 -3.57
N ASN A 351 23.03 18.56 -3.68
CA ASN A 351 22.38 19.31 -2.61
C ASN A 351 21.52 18.45 -1.67
N GLU A 352 21.47 17.12 -1.88
CA GLU A 352 20.73 16.21 -0.99
C GLU A 352 21.39 16.08 0.39
N GLU A 353 20.60 16.13 1.44
CA GLU A 353 21.06 16.02 2.84
C GLU A 353 21.91 14.75 3.08
N ASN A 354 21.58 13.66 2.40
CA ASN A 354 22.21 12.36 2.56
C ASN A 354 23.19 12.02 1.42
N PHE A 355 23.65 13.00 0.65
CA PHE A 355 24.45 12.86 -0.58
C PHE A 355 25.57 11.83 -0.47
N LEU A 356 26.39 11.87 0.59
CA LEU A 356 27.51 10.95 0.76
C LEU A 356 27.09 9.49 0.95
N SER A 357 26.11 9.28 1.84
CA SER A 357 25.59 7.92 2.12
C SER A 357 24.80 7.36 0.94
N ASP A 358 24.04 8.19 0.24
CA ASP A 358 23.27 7.78 -0.92
C ASP A 358 24.17 7.39 -2.10
N ASN A 359 25.27 8.14 -2.32
CA ASN A 359 26.29 7.76 -3.32
C ASN A 359 26.97 6.43 -2.96
N LEU A 360 27.25 6.19 -1.69
CA LEU A 360 27.85 4.93 -1.26
C LEU A 360 26.90 3.76 -1.49
N ILE A 361 25.60 3.92 -1.21
CA ILE A 361 24.58 2.92 -1.46
C ILE A 361 24.39 2.70 -2.98
N LEU A 362 24.39 3.76 -3.77
CA LEU A 362 24.39 3.68 -5.23
C LEU A 362 25.62 2.88 -5.75
N MET A 363 26.81 3.11 -5.16
CA MET A 363 28.01 2.35 -5.52
C MET A 363 27.89 0.88 -5.14
N ALA A 364 27.25 0.55 -3.99
CA ALA A 364 26.96 -0.83 -3.61
C ALA A 364 26.06 -1.52 -4.66
N ALA A 365 24.99 -0.86 -5.10
CA ALA A 365 24.11 -1.36 -6.15
C ALA A 365 24.82 -1.53 -7.50
N ARG A 366 25.66 -0.57 -7.92
CA ARG A 366 26.48 -0.68 -9.14
C ARG A 366 27.50 -1.81 -9.05
N LEU A 367 28.21 -1.88 -7.92
CA LEU A 367 29.22 -2.90 -7.70
C LEU A 367 28.58 -4.29 -7.74
N SER A 368 27.38 -4.47 -7.14
CA SER A 368 26.68 -5.75 -7.15
C SER A 368 26.40 -6.28 -8.57
N ARG A 369 26.09 -5.39 -9.49
CA ARG A 369 25.94 -5.73 -10.91
C ARG A 369 27.27 -6.19 -11.54
N ASN A 370 28.34 -5.42 -11.32
CA ASN A 370 29.62 -5.65 -11.95
C ASN A 370 30.27 -6.97 -11.51
N VAL A 371 30.15 -7.29 -10.22
CA VAL A 371 30.74 -8.52 -9.64
C VAL A 371 29.74 -9.67 -9.55
N LYS A 372 28.50 -9.49 -10.06
CA LYS A 372 27.42 -10.47 -9.99
C LYS A 372 27.17 -10.95 -8.55
N ALA A 373 27.17 -10.02 -7.60
CA ALA A 373 26.96 -10.34 -6.20
C ALA A 373 25.60 -11.04 -5.99
N LYS A 374 25.59 -12.03 -5.09
CA LYS A 374 24.39 -12.78 -4.71
C LYS A 374 23.53 -11.99 -3.73
N ALA A 375 24.19 -11.22 -2.85
CA ALA A 375 23.55 -10.47 -1.78
C ALA A 375 24.19 -9.10 -1.60
N ILE A 376 23.33 -8.12 -1.24
CA ILE A 376 23.75 -6.85 -0.62
C ILE A 376 23.15 -6.84 0.78
N VAL A 377 24.01 -6.67 1.78
CA VAL A 377 23.63 -6.63 3.19
C VAL A 377 23.68 -5.19 3.67
N GLY A 378 22.61 -4.76 4.33
CA GLY A 378 22.53 -3.47 5.01
C GLY A 378 22.37 -3.68 6.53
N ILE A 379 23.32 -3.18 7.34
CA ILE A 379 23.16 -3.11 8.79
C ILE A 379 22.61 -1.71 9.11
N THR A 380 21.38 -1.65 9.64
CA THR A 380 20.67 -0.37 9.84
C THR A 380 19.71 -0.42 11.03
N SER A 381 19.52 0.69 11.72
CA SER A 381 18.54 0.84 12.80
C SER A 381 17.19 1.40 12.34
N SER A 382 17.20 2.24 11.28
CA SER A 382 16.01 2.93 10.77
C SER A 382 15.43 2.32 9.48
N GLY A 383 16.17 1.39 8.84
CA GLY A 383 15.83 0.87 7.53
C GLY A 383 16.33 1.71 6.36
N PHE A 384 16.95 2.88 6.60
CA PHE A 384 17.40 3.81 5.58
C PHE A 384 18.11 3.11 4.42
N THR A 385 19.12 2.31 4.71
CA THR A 385 19.90 1.57 3.71
C THR A 385 19.03 0.62 2.88
N GLY A 386 18.06 -0.05 3.52
CA GLY A 386 17.15 -0.99 2.84
C GLY A 386 16.25 -0.29 1.83
N PHE A 387 15.63 0.83 2.19
CA PHE A 387 14.79 1.62 1.29
C PHE A 387 15.60 2.17 0.11
N ARG A 388 16.79 2.72 0.36
CA ARG A 388 17.67 3.26 -0.67
C ARG A 388 18.20 2.18 -1.62
N LEU A 389 18.62 1.02 -1.13
CA LEU A 389 19.03 -0.12 -1.96
C LEU A 389 17.86 -0.61 -2.84
N ALA A 390 16.67 -0.72 -2.26
CA ALA A 390 15.47 -1.16 -2.99
C ALA A 390 15.13 -0.23 -4.16
N SER A 391 15.27 1.09 -4.01
CA SER A 391 14.98 2.04 -5.09
C SER A 391 15.89 1.87 -6.32
N HIS A 392 17.10 1.37 -6.14
CA HIS A 392 18.04 1.08 -7.23
C HIS A 392 17.78 -0.27 -7.93
N ARG A 393 16.81 -1.05 -7.47
CA ARG A 393 16.42 -2.34 -8.07
C ARG A 393 17.61 -3.25 -8.41
N PRO A 394 18.53 -3.58 -7.48
CA PRO A 394 19.63 -4.50 -7.78
C PRO A 394 19.13 -5.91 -8.09
N SER A 395 19.83 -6.63 -8.98
CA SER A 395 19.55 -8.06 -9.22
C SER A 395 19.92 -8.92 -8.03
N ALA A 396 20.92 -8.50 -7.22
CA ALA A 396 21.24 -9.14 -5.94
C ALA A 396 20.08 -9.03 -4.95
N ASN A 397 19.94 -10.03 -4.06
CA ASN A 397 18.96 -9.95 -2.97
C ASN A 397 19.43 -8.94 -1.90
N ILE A 398 18.50 -8.21 -1.32
CA ILE A 398 18.79 -7.22 -0.27
C ILE A 398 18.43 -7.81 1.07
N PHE A 399 19.42 -7.91 1.97
CA PHE A 399 19.22 -8.38 3.34
C PHE A 399 19.48 -7.24 4.32
N VAL A 400 18.49 -6.95 5.17
CA VAL A 400 18.60 -5.94 6.21
C VAL A 400 18.76 -6.61 7.56
N PHE A 401 19.84 -6.30 8.26
CA PHE A 401 20.07 -6.75 9.62
C PHE A 401 19.87 -5.58 10.59
N THR A 402 19.01 -5.76 11.59
CA THR A 402 18.60 -4.67 12.47
C THR A 402 18.30 -5.14 13.88
N ARG A 403 18.49 -4.25 14.87
CA ARG A 403 18.05 -4.45 16.26
C ARG A 403 16.59 -4.02 16.48
N ASN A 404 16.02 -3.31 15.54
CA ASN A 404 14.64 -2.79 15.63
C ASN A 404 13.66 -3.88 15.19
N LYS A 405 12.93 -4.47 16.16
CA LYS A 405 11.94 -5.51 15.90
C LYS A 405 10.83 -5.07 14.94
N ASN A 406 10.34 -3.83 15.09
CA ASN A 406 9.25 -3.34 14.26
C ASN A 406 9.67 -3.18 12.78
N LEU A 407 10.96 -2.94 12.55
CA LEU A 407 11.47 -2.80 11.19
C LEU A 407 11.43 -4.12 10.41
N ILE A 408 11.46 -5.26 11.09
CA ILE A 408 11.48 -6.60 10.45
C ILE A 408 10.24 -6.79 9.57
N THR A 409 9.07 -6.57 10.12
CA THR A 409 7.79 -6.73 9.43
C THR A 409 7.48 -5.55 8.52
N GLN A 410 7.88 -4.33 8.89
CA GLN A 410 7.76 -3.15 8.02
C GLN A 410 8.52 -3.33 6.68
N MET A 411 9.69 -3.96 6.70
CA MET A 411 10.48 -4.21 5.47
C MET A 411 9.80 -5.19 4.51
N SER A 412 8.78 -5.93 4.93
CA SER A 412 8.06 -6.87 4.07
C SER A 412 7.24 -6.18 2.97
N LEU A 413 7.05 -4.86 3.04
CA LEU A 413 6.46 -4.05 1.97
C LEU A 413 7.52 -3.54 0.97
N VAL A 414 8.80 -3.64 1.29
CA VAL A 414 9.89 -3.02 0.51
C VAL A 414 10.41 -3.99 -0.54
N TRP A 415 10.48 -3.55 -1.79
CA TRP A 415 10.92 -4.36 -2.92
C TRP A 415 12.29 -5.01 -2.67
N GLY A 416 12.39 -6.31 -2.92
CA GLY A 416 13.64 -7.07 -2.87
C GLY A 416 14.27 -7.22 -1.48
N VAL A 417 13.65 -6.66 -0.42
CA VAL A 417 14.21 -6.71 0.94
C VAL A 417 13.68 -7.91 1.72
N ARG A 418 14.59 -8.55 2.46
CA ARG A 418 14.29 -9.44 3.58
C ARG A 418 15.06 -8.98 4.82
N ALA A 419 14.34 -8.82 5.94
CA ALA A 419 14.95 -8.33 7.17
C ALA A 419 15.20 -9.46 8.18
N TYR A 420 16.23 -9.26 8.99
CA TYR A 420 16.65 -10.17 10.06
C TYR A 420 16.86 -9.41 11.36
N LEU A 421 16.39 -9.97 12.45
CA LEU A 421 16.73 -9.46 13.77
C LEU A 421 18.17 -9.82 14.12
N TYR A 422 18.98 -8.82 14.40
CA TYR A 422 20.37 -9.00 14.84
C TYR A 422 20.67 -8.05 15.99
N SER A 423 20.74 -8.58 17.21
CA SER A 423 20.89 -7.79 18.43
C SER A 423 22.26 -7.92 19.10
N LYS A 424 23.15 -8.77 18.56
CA LYS A 424 24.49 -8.94 19.12
C LYS A 424 25.32 -7.66 19.01
N GLN A 425 26.17 -7.42 20.01
CA GLN A 425 27.15 -6.33 20.03
C GLN A 425 28.54 -6.93 19.94
N GLU A 426 28.93 -7.30 18.75
CA GLU A 426 30.19 -7.96 18.45
C GLU A 426 31.12 -7.02 17.67
N SER A 427 32.37 -7.49 17.46
CA SER A 427 33.27 -6.83 16.54
C SER A 427 32.70 -6.80 15.13
N THR A 428 33.21 -5.91 14.29
CA THR A 428 32.80 -5.83 12.89
C THR A 428 32.99 -7.15 12.15
N ASP A 429 34.13 -7.81 12.38
CA ASP A 429 34.44 -9.05 11.68
C ASP A 429 33.53 -10.20 12.13
N THR A 430 33.31 -10.35 13.43
CA THR A 430 32.36 -11.34 13.97
C THR A 430 30.94 -11.09 13.48
N THR A 431 30.52 -9.83 13.39
CA THR A 431 29.20 -9.47 12.86
C THR A 431 29.03 -9.91 11.41
N PHE A 432 30.00 -9.67 10.55
CA PHE A 432 29.90 -10.10 9.14
C PHE A 432 29.98 -11.61 8.98
N GLU A 433 30.76 -12.31 9.81
CA GLU A 433 30.79 -13.77 9.85
C GLU A 433 29.43 -14.37 10.28
N ASP A 434 28.81 -13.83 11.33
CA ASP A 434 27.47 -14.23 11.78
C ASP A 434 26.42 -14.02 10.69
N ILE A 435 26.46 -12.88 9.96
CA ILE A 435 25.57 -12.57 8.85
C ILE A 435 25.77 -13.58 7.72
N GLU A 436 27.02 -13.84 7.33
CA GLU A 436 27.34 -14.83 6.30
C GLU A 436 26.78 -16.19 6.66
N ASN A 437 27.02 -16.65 7.89
CA ASN A 437 26.55 -17.93 8.39
C ASN A 437 25.01 -18.01 8.40
N THR A 438 24.33 -16.94 8.74
CA THR A 438 22.87 -16.85 8.68
C THR A 438 22.37 -17.01 7.25
N LEU A 439 22.93 -16.29 6.30
CA LEU A 439 22.53 -16.36 4.89
C LEU A 439 22.87 -17.71 4.25
N LYS A 440 23.97 -18.36 4.66
CA LYS A 440 24.31 -19.74 4.26
C LYS A 440 23.28 -20.73 4.79
N LYS A 441 22.97 -20.68 6.08
CA LYS A 441 21.98 -21.54 6.73
C LYS A 441 20.64 -21.49 6.05
N ASP A 442 20.21 -20.29 5.64
CA ASP A 442 18.94 -20.07 4.96
C ASP A 442 19.00 -20.38 3.44
N GLY A 443 20.18 -20.74 2.93
CA GLY A 443 20.40 -21.16 1.54
C GLY A 443 20.41 -20.02 0.52
N PHE A 444 20.59 -18.76 0.95
CA PHE A 444 20.66 -17.60 0.07
C PHE A 444 22.03 -17.40 -0.57
N VAL A 445 23.08 -17.82 0.11
CA VAL A 445 24.46 -17.78 -0.38
C VAL A 445 25.17 -19.10 -0.09
N ARG A 446 26.21 -19.39 -0.86
CA ARG A 446 27.08 -20.57 -0.73
C ARG A 446 28.52 -20.18 -0.93
N THR A 447 29.44 -21.03 -0.52
CA THR A 447 30.89 -20.86 -0.75
C THR A 447 31.18 -20.47 -2.21
N GLY A 448 31.96 -19.43 -2.41
CA GLY A 448 32.32 -18.86 -3.71
C GLY A 448 31.39 -17.73 -4.17
N ASP A 449 30.23 -17.53 -3.55
CA ASP A 449 29.34 -16.38 -3.88
C ASP A 449 29.97 -15.07 -3.36
N VAL A 450 29.62 -13.96 -4.03
CA VAL A 450 30.06 -12.61 -3.65
C VAL A 450 28.97 -11.92 -2.84
N ILE A 451 29.32 -11.34 -1.69
CA ILE A 451 28.48 -10.50 -0.83
C ILE A 451 29.04 -9.09 -0.74
N ILE A 452 28.15 -8.10 -0.75
CA ILE A 452 28.49 -6.70 -0.49
C ILE A 452 27.84 -6.31 0.84
N ASN A 453 28.64 -5.91 1.82
CA ASN A 453 28.15 -5.41 3.09
C ASN A 453 28.19 -3.88 3.13
N THR A 454 27.13 -3.25 3.63
CA THR A 454 27.02 -1.82 3.89
C THR A 454 26.62 -1.58 5.33
N ALA A 455 27.25 -0.62 5.98
CA ALA A 455 26.97 -0.31 7.38
C ALA A 455 27.34 1.15 7.72
N SER A 456 26.90 1.60 8.88
CA SER A 456 27.45 2.76 9.57
C SER A 456 28.58 2.32 10.48
N MET A 457 29.77 2.89 10.32
CA MET A 457 30.93 2.58 11.16
C MET A 457 31.25 3.78 12.06
N PRO A 458 31.53 3.55 13.36
CA PRO A 458 31.44 2.28 14.11
C PRO A 458 30.03 1.71 14.21
N LEU A 459 29.88 0.35 14.21
CA LEU A 459 28.56 -0.32 14.22
C LEU A 459 27.67 0.07 15.42
N ALA A 460 28.29 0.47 16.54
CA ALA A 460 27.57 0.91 17.73
C ALA A 460 26.99 2.33 17.63
N SER A 461 27.47 3.15 16.67
CA SER A 461 27.01 4.52 16.49
C SER A 461 25.75 4.58 15.62
N LYS A 462 24.81 5.49 15.99
CA LYS A 462 23.67 5.83 15.14
C LYS A 462 24.16 6.83 14.09
N GLY A 463 24.65 6.35 12.95
CA GLY A 463 25.14 7.18 11.87
C GLY A 463 24.55 6.79 10.52
N ARG A 464 24.86 7.58 9.48
CA ARG A 464 24.55 7.24 8.09
C ARG A 464 25.50 6.18 7.56
N THR A 465 25.09 5.44 6.55
CA THR A 465 25.93 4.45 5.85
C THR A 465 27.22 5.12 5.34
N ASN A 466 28.38 4.65 5.81
CA ASN A 466 29.70 5.19 5.48
C ASN A 466 30.74 4.09 5.15
N MET A 467 30.33 2.82 5.06
CA MET A 467 31.19 1.68 4.78
C MET A 467 30.57 0.76 3.73
N LEU A 468 31.42 0.29 2.82
CA LEU A 468 31.13 -0.75 1.85
C LEU A 468 32.28 -1.76 1.89
N LYS A 469 31.97 -3.06 2.15
CA LYS A 469 32.91 -4.18 2.17
C LYS A 469 32.43 -5.26 1.21
N LEU A 470 33.28 -5.60 0.24
CA LEU A 470 33.06 -6.74 -0.65
C LEU A 470 33.89 -7.91 -0.15
N HIS A 471 33.31 -9.11 -0.16
CA HIS A 471 34.05 -10.34 0.10
C HIS A 471 33.42 -11.54 -0.60
N VAL A 472 34.20 -12.59 -0.73
CA VAL A 472 33.77 -13.91 -1.23
C VAL A 472 33.43 -14.77 -0.05
N VAL A 473 32.26 -15.42 -0.09
CA VAL A 473 31.80 -16.36 0.95
C VAL A 473 32.75 -17.54 1.08
N ALA A 474 33.24 -17.74 2.28
CA ALA A 474 34.25 -18.78 2.59
C ALA A 474 33.66 -20.20 2.55
#